data_8479a4795c804211ed2eb619fab94809
#
_entry.id   8479a4795c804211ed2eb619fab94809
#
_cell.length_a   1.000
_cell.length_b   1.000
_cell.length_c   1.000
_cell.angle_alpha   90.00
_cell.angle_beta   90.00
_cell.angle_gamma   90.00
#
_symmetry.space_group_name_H-M   'P 1'
#
loop_
_entity.id
_entity.type
_entity.pdbx_description
1 polymer ?
#
loop_
_entity_poly.entity_id
_entity_poly.type
_entity_poly.pdbx_seq_one_letter_code
_entity_poly.pdbx_strand_id
1 'polypeptide(L)'
;MDNDFDIRQENVSSAEKEFENALRPLKFTDFSGQQKVVENLEVFVEAAKYRGEPLDHTLLHGPPGLGKTTLSNIIANELGVGFKITSGPVLDKPGDLAGILTSLEPNDVLFIDEIHRLSPVVEEYLYSAMEDYRIDIMIDKGPSARSIQIDLNPFTLVGATTRSGLLTAPLRARFGINLHLEYYDPETLKRIIKRSASILRVPIDDDAAMEIARRSRGTPRIANALLRRVRDFAQVRGSGRIDTKISHIALTALNIDQYGLDEIDNKILLTIIDKFKGGPVGITTIATAIGEDSGTVEEVYEPYLIMEGFIKRTPRGRMVTELAYQHFGRNPYSGNIMEPTLF
;
A
#
# COMPACT_ATOMS: atom_id res chain seq x y z
N MET A 1 -9.93 25.15 -14.32
CA MET A 1 -9.02 23.97 -14.53
C MET A 1 -8.76 23.45 -13.14
N ASP A 2 -9.68 22.65 -12.66
CA ASP A 2 -9.58 22.03 -11.36
C ASP A 2 -8.56 20.89 -11.48
N ASN A 3 -7.36 21.15 -11.00
CA ASN A 3 -6.33 20.14 -10.85
C ASN A 3 -6.61 19.47 -9.51
N ASP A 4 -7.53 18.52 -9.49
CA ASP A 4 -7.76 17.65 -8.33
C ASP A 4 -6.48 16.89 -8.04
N PHE A 5 -5.78 17.36 -7.01
CA PHE A 5 -4.56 16.75 -6.51
C PHE A 5 -4.94 15.56 -5.62
N ASP A 6 -5.07 14.38 -6.22
CA ASP A 6 -5.25 13.15 -5.47
C ASP A 6 -3.88 12.58 -5.05
N ILE A 7 -3.61 12.62 -3.76
CA ILE A 7 -2.37 12.13 -3.12
C ILE A 7 -2.19 10.61 -3.30
N ARG A 8 -3.22 9.91 -3.77
CA ARG A 8 -3.33 8.45 -3.79
C ARG A 8 -3.29 7.84 -5.18
N GLN A 9 -3.26 8.66 -6.25
CA GLN A 9 -3.32 8.16 -7.61
C GLN A 9 -2.20 7.15 -7.91
N GLU A 10 -2.60 5.96 -8.33
CA GLU A 10 -1.69 4.90 -8.81
C GLU A 10 -0.99 5.24 -10.13
N ASN A 11 -1.50 6.20 -10.91
CA ASN A 11 -0.88 6.71 -12.12
C ASN A 11 0.19 7.77 -11.79
N VAL A 12 1.25 7.32 -11.15
CA VAL A 12 2.41 8.15 -10.79
C VAL A 12 3.17 8.55 -12.05
N SER A 13 3.34 9.84 -12.29
CA SER A 13 4.18 10.36 -13.37
C SER A 13 5.62 9.84 -13.26
N SER A 14 6.38 9.80 -14.36
CA SER A 14 7.80 9.38 -14.32
C SER A 14 8.62 10.17 -13.29
N ALA A 15 8.35 11.46 -13.17
CA ALA A 15 8.99 12.34 -12.18
C ALA A 15 8.63 12.00 -10.73
N GLU A 16 7.44 11.49 -10.48
CA GLU A 16 7.04 11.02 -9.14
C GLU A 16 7.68 9.69 -8.78
N LYS A 17 7.80 8.78 -9.75
CA LYS A 17 8.53 7.51 -9.56
C LYS A 17 10.01 7.76 -9.24
N GLU A 18 10.65 8.67 -9.96
CA GLU A 18 12.04 9.05 -9.69
C GLU A 18 12.18 9.67 -8.29
N PHE A 19 11.27 10.55 -7.91
CA PHE A 19 11.23 11.15 -6.59
C PHE A 19 11.05 10.10 -5.48
N GLU A 20 10.08 9.20 -5.61
CA GLU A 20 9.90 8.12 -4.64
C GLU A 20 11.13 7.21 -4.56
N ASN A 21 11.71 6.85 -5.70
CA ASN A 21 12.89 6.00 -5.73
C ASN A 21 14.10 6.64 -5.03
N ALA A 22 14.29 7.96 -5.18
CA ALA A 22 15.37 8.68 -4.50
C ALA A 22 15.22 8.67 -2.97
N LEU A 23 14.00 8.56 -2.46
CA LEU A 23 13.71 8.54 -1.01
C LEU A 23 13.73 7.13 -0.41
N ARG A 24 13.68 6.08 -1.24
CA ARG A 24 13.62 4.68 -0.76
C ARG A 24 14.90 4.29 -0.03
N PRO A 25 14.79 3.72 1.17
CA PRO A 25 15.94 3.09 1.83
C PRO A 25 16.41 1.85 1.06
N LEU A 26 17.71 1.62 1.06
CA LEU A 26 18.34 0.50 0.37
C LEU A 26 18.86 -0.58 1.32
N LYS A 27 18.87 -0.32 2.63
CA LYS A 27 19.33 -1.22 3.68
C LYS A 27 18.31 -1.29 4.81
N PHE A 28 18.34 -2.38 5.58
CA PHE A 28 17.49 -2.49 6.77
C PHE A 28 17.78 -1.38 7.78
N THR A 29 19.04 -0.99 7.97
CA THR A 29 19.44 0.11 8.87
C THR A 29 18.80 1.46 8.55
N ASP A 30 18.44 1.69 7.30
CA ASP A 30 17.82 2.92 6.83
C ASP A 30 16.28 2.87 6.84
N PHE A 31 15.73 1.67 7.05
CA PHE A 31 14.29 1.44 7.08
C PHE A 31 13.74 1.73 8.48
N SER A 32 12.81 2.66 8.59
CA SER A 32 12.18 3.03 9.85
C SER A 32 10.80 2.40 9.98
N GLY A 33 10.49 1.86 11.16
CA GLY A 33 9.23 1.21 11.48
C GLY A 33 9.20 -0.28 11.16
N GLN A 34 8.07 -0.95 11.38
CA GLN A 34 7.90 -2.40 11.18
C GLN A 34 8.96 -3.23 11.92
N GLN A 35 9.34 -2.80 13.12
CA GLN A 35 10.54 -3.28 13.82
C GLN A 35 10.63 -4.81 13.88
N LYS A 36 9.57 -5.50 14.29
CA LYS A 36 9.54 -6.97 14.36
C LYS A 36 9.71 -7.64 13.00
N VAL A 37 9.14 -7.02 11.94
CA VAL A 37 9.26 -7.52 10.57
C VAL A 37 10.70 -7.41 10.10
N VAL A 38 11.33 -6.26 10.33
CA VAL A 38 12.72 -5.99 9.94
C VAL A 38 13.68 -6.90 10.71
N GLU A 39 13.57 -7.00 12.03
CA GLU A 39 14.40 -7.87 12.85
C GLU A 39 14.35 -9.35 12.40
N ASN A 40 13.15 -9.84 12.08
CA ASN A 40 13.01 -11.20 11.54
C ASN A 40 13.64 -11.35 10.16
N LEU A 41 13.41 -10.38 9.25
CA LEU A 41 14.00 -10.41 7.91
C LEU A 41 15.53 -10.36 7.95
N GLU A 42 16.13 -9.55 8.83
CA GLU A 42 17.57 -9.50 9.02
C GLU A 42 18.13 -10.89 9.36
N VAL A 43 17.52 -11.59 10.32
CA VAL A 43 17.93 -12.95 10.70
C VAL A 43 17.78 -13.93 9.54
N PHE A 44 16.65 -13.90 8.83
CA PHE A 44 16.40 -14.83 7.72
C PHE A 44 17.35 -14.59 6.54
N VAL A 45 17.60 -13.32 6.20
CA VAL A 45 18.53 -12.93 5.14
C VAL A 45 19.97 -13.32 5.50
N GLU A 46 20.42 -13.07 6.73
CA GLU A 46 21.74 -13.51 7.18
C GLU A 46 21.90 -15.03 7.15
N ALA A 47 20.87 -15.76 7.57
CA ALA A 47 20.90 -17.22 7.55
C ALA A 47 20.96 -17.76 6.11
N ALA A 48 20.19 -17.20 5.16
CA ALA A 48 20.24 -17.57 3.75
C ALA A 48 21.63 -17.31 3.14
N LYS A 49 22.22 -16.13 3.43
CA LYS A 49 23.59 -15.78 3.01
C LYS A 49 24.63 -16.76 3.57
N TYR A 50 24.53 -17.11 4.85
CA TYR A 50 25.45 -18.04 5.49
C TYR A 50 25.42 -19.43 4.85
N ARG A 51 24.24 -19.89 4.42
CA ARG A 51 24.09 -21.19 3.75
C ARG A 51 24.38 -21.14 2.24
N GLY A 52 24.43 -19.95 1.65
CA GLY A 52 24.55 -19.77 0.18
C GLY A 52 23.31 -20.22 -0.58
N GLU A 53 22.13 -20.17 0.04
CA GLU A 53 20.84 -20.59 -0.47
C GLU A 53 19.94 -19.38 -0.75
N PRO A 54 18.93 -19.51 -1.65
CA PRO A 54 17.90 -18.49 -1.77
C PRO A 54 17.16 -18.33 -0.44
N LEU A 55 16.64 -17.14 -0.17
CA LEU A 55 15.74 -16.92 0.94
C LEU A 55 14.41 -17.67 0.68
N ASP A 56 13.79 -18.19 1.71
CA ASP A 56 12.45 -18.75 1.60
C ASP A 56 11.49 -17.77 0.94
N HIS A 57 10.57 -18.28 0.10
CA HIS A 57 9.57 -17.45 -0.52
C HIS A 57 8.79 -16.64 0.53
N THR A 58 8.68 -15.34 0.31
CA THR A 58 8.20 -14.38 1.31
C THR A 58 6.94 -13.69 0.83
N LEU A 59 5.90 -13.66 1.66
CA LEU A 59 4.67 -12.91 1.43
C LEU A 59 4.63 -11.67 2.32
N LEU A 60 4.56 -10.50 1.70
CA LEU A 60 4.34 -9.22 2.38
C LEU A 60 2.89 -8.77 2.17
N HIS A 61 2.13 -8.63 3.24
CA HIS A 61 0.73 -8.21 3.11
C HIS A 61 0.39 -7.07 4.08
N GLY A 62 -0.61 -6.28 3.72
CA GLY A 62 -1.07 -5.12 4.48
C GLY A 62 -1.50 -3.96 3.58
N PRO A 63 -2.02 -2.88 4.15
CA PRO A 63 -2.48 -1.70 3.42
C PRO A 63 -1.48 -1.15 2.39
N PRO A 64 -1.94 -0.39 1.37
CA PRO A 64 -1.04 0.21 0.40
C PRO A 64 -0.13 1.28 1.03
N GLY A 65 1.03 1.53 0.43
CA GLY A 65 1.94 2.61 0.86
C GLY A 65 2.80 2.35 2.09
N LEU A 66 2.79 1.12 2.65
CA LEU A 66 3.53 0.74 3.87
C LEU A 66 4.98 0.28 3.65
N GLY A 67 5.45 0.20 2.40
CA GLY A 67 6.83 -0.15 2.10
C GLY A 67 7.07 -1.59 1.66
N LYS A 68 6.04 -2.36 1.22
CA LYS A 68 6.20 -3.74 0.72
C LYS A 68 7.27 -3.84 -0.38
N THR A 69 7.16 -3.05 -1.42
CA THR A 69 8.14 -3.00 -2.52
C THR A 69 9.53 -2.55 -2.05
N THR A 70 9.58 -1.64 -1.07
CA THR A 70 10.85 -1.17 -0.50
C THR A 70 11.56 -2.27 0.27
N LEU A 71 10.84 -3.01 1.12
CA LEU A 71 11.40 -4.16 1.85
C LEU A 71 11.87 -5.26 0.89
N SER A 72 11.13 -5.51 -0.19
CA SER A 72 11.54 -6.50 -1.20
C SER A 72 12.85 -6.12 -1.88
N ASN A 73 13.04 -4.83 -2.19
CA ASN A 73 14.29 -4.34 -2.75
C ASN A 73 15.44 -4.40 -1.73
N ILE A 74 15.17 -4.09 -0.46
CA ILE A 74 16.17 -4.22 0.61
C ILE A 74 16.61 -5.68 0.75
N ILE A 75 15.68 -6.64 0.72
CA ILE A 75 16.02 -8.07 0.77
C ILE A 75 17.02 -8.43 -0.34
N ALA A 76 16.77 -8.04 -1.58
CA ALA A 76 17.67 -8.31 -2.69
C ALA A 76 19.04 -7.64 -2.51
N ASN A 77 19.06 -6.37 -2.09
CA ASN A 77 20.29 -5.63 -1.83
C ASN A 77 21.12 -6.26 -0.71
N GLU A 78 20.48 -6.66 0.39
CA GLU A 78 21.15 -7.30 1.51
C GLU A 78 21.64 -8.72 1.17
N LEU A 79 20.91 -9.46 0.34
CA LEU A 79 21.38 -10.75 -0.20
C LEU A 79 22.52 -10.54 -1.21
N GLY A 80 22.63 -9.37 -1.84
CA GLY A 80 23.64 -9.08 -2.88
C GLY A 80 23.33 -9.73 -4.22
N VAL A 81 22.04 -9.89 -4.57
CA VAL A 81 21.52 -10.55 -5.77
C VAL A 81 20.69 -9.63 -6.64
N GLY A 82 20.35 -10.06 -7.85
CA GLY A 82 19.48 -9.33 -8.75
C GLY A 82 18.05 -9.17 -8.23
N PHE A 83 17.39 -8.09 -8.65
CA PHE A 83 16.01 -7.76 -8.26
C PHE A 83 15.15 -7.52 -9.50
N LYS A 84 14.18 -8.40 -9.75
CA LYS A 84 13.21 -8.25 -10.84
C LYS A 84 11.83 -7.94 -10.29
N ILE A 85 11.16 -6.98 -10.92
CA ILE A 85 9.85 -6.49 -10.48
C ILE A 85 8.83 -6.76 -11.56
N THR A 86 7.69 -7.30 -11.16
CA THR A 86 6.48 -7.40 -11.97
C THR A 86 5.24 -7.25 -11.10
N SER A 87 4.06 -7.38 -11.66
CA SER A 87 2.80 -7.34 -10.91
C SER A 87 1.82 -8.38 -11.45
N GLY A 88 0.87 -8.82 -10.60
CA GLY A 88 -0.16 -9.78 -10.98
C GLY A 88 -0.90 -9.41 -12.26
N PRO A 89 -1.40 -8.16 -12.42
CA PRO A 89 -2.09 -7.73 -13.64
C PRO A 89 -1.27 -7.76 -14.93
N VAL A 90 0.05 -7.71 -14.85
CA VAL A 90 0.96 -7.75 -16.03
C VAL A 90 1.21 -9.18 -16.48
N LEU A 91 1.10 -10.14 -15.57
CA LEU A 91 1.29 -11.56 -15.84
C LEU A 91 -0.03 -12.18 -16.33
N ASP A 92 -0.40 -11.91 -17.57
CA ASP A 92 -1.67 -12.35 -18.16
C ASP A 92 -1.63 -13.81 -18.62
N LYS A 93 -0.48 -14.26 -19.11
CA LYS A 93 -0.27 -15.60 -19.69
C LYS A 93 0.90 -16.33 -19.05
N PRO A 94 0.88 -17.68 -19.02
CA PRO A 94 2.00 -18.50 -18.56
C PRO A 94 3.35 -18.16 -19.22
N GLY A 95 3.33 -17.77 -20.50
CA GLY A 95 4.54 -17.36 -21.23
C GLY A 95 5.18 -16.08 -20.66
N ASP A 96 4.41 -15.15 -20.13
CA ASP A 96 4.93 -13.94 -19.51
C ASP A 96 5.70 -14.28 -18.23
N LEU A 97 5.13 -15.15 -17.40
CA LEU A 97 5.78 -15.66 -16.19
C LEU A 97 7.04 -16.47 -16.55
N ALA A 98 6.95 -17.37 -17.53
CA ALA A 98 8.08 -18.19 -17.96
C ALA A 98 9.25 -17.33 -18.45
N GLY A 99 8.97 -16.28 -19.24
CA GLY A 99 10.00 -15.36 -19.73
C GLY A 99 10.75 -14.65 -18.60
N ILE A 100 10.05 -14.27 -17.52
CA ILE A 100 10.69 -13.67 -16.35
C ILE A 100 11.51 -14.73 -15.59
N LEU A 101 10.92 -15.90 -15.28
CA LEU A 101 11.56 -16.93 -14.48
C LEU A 101 12.83 -17.48 -15.13
N THR A 102 12.83 -17.72 -16.44
CA THR A 102 14.01 -18.21 -17.19
C THR A 102 15.12 -17.17 -17.30
N SER A 103 14.84 -15.91 -17.02
CA SER A 103 15.81 -14.82 -17.05
C SER A 103 16.41 -14.50 -15.67
N LEU A 104 16.05 -15.25 -14.62
CA LEU A 104 16.61 -15.07 -13.27
C LEU A 104 17.99 -15.75 -13.18
N GLU A 105 18.93 -15.06 -12.55
CA GLU A 105 20.19 -15.63 -12.15
C GLU A 105 20.03 -16.40 -10.81
N PRO A 106 20.99 -17.25 -10.43
CA PRO A 106 20.91 -17.99 -9.17
C PRO A 106 20.73 -17.07 -7.94
N ASN A 107 19.73 -17.40 -7.12
CA ASN A 107 19.34 -16.69 -5.90
C ASN A 107 18.71 -15.29 -6.11
N ASP A 108 18.44 -14.88 -7.36
CA ASP A 108 17.75 -13.62 -7.63
C ASP A 108 16.40 -13.51 -6.89
N VAL A 109 15.99 -12.29 -6.62
CA VAL A 109 14.70 -11.99 -6.04
C VAL A 109 13.73 -11.55 -7.14
N LEU A 110 12.64 -12.30 -7.29
CA LEU A 110 11.48 -11.91 -8.10
C LEU A 110 10.41 -11.31 -7.19
N PHE A 111 10.07 -10.06 -7.42
CA PHE A 111 8.98 -9.38 -6.73
C PHE A 111 7.73 -9.32 -7.61
N ILE A 112 6.60 -9.84 -7.09
CA ILE A 112 5.28 -9.74 -7.75
C ILE A 112 4.36 -8.89 -6.87
N ASP A 113 4.07 -7.66 -7.33
CA ASP A 113 3.10 -6.80 -6.65
C ASP A 113 1.67 -7.24 -7.01
N GLU A 114 0.73 -7.00 -6.09
CA GLU A 114 -0.68 -7.41 -6.22
C GLU A 114 -0.84 -8.87 -6.68
N ILE A 115 -0.08 -9.77 -6.06
CA ILE A 115 0.01 -11.19 -6.44
C ILE A 115 -1.36 -11.90 -6.40
N HIS A 116 -2.32 -11.40 -5.61
CA HIS A 116 -3.70 -11.92 -5.57
C HIS A 116 -4.48 -11.69 -6.87
N ARG A 117 -3.95 -10.91 -7.81
CA ARG A 117 -4.55 -10.65 -9.13
C ARG A 117 -4.00 -11.54 -10.24
N LEU A 118 -3.18 -12.52 -9.91
CA LEU A 118 -2.76 -13.54 -10.86
C LEU A 118 -3.97 -14.34 -11.35
N SER A 119 -3.98 -14.69 -12.65
CA SER A 119 -4.98 -15.62 -13.17
C SER A 119 -4.72 -17.02 -12.60
N PRO A 120 -5.77 -17.86 -12.40
CA PRO A 120 -5.58 -19.22 -11.88
C PRO A 120 -4.59 -20.05 -12.69
N VAL A 121 -4.55 -19.85 -14.01
CA VAL A 121 -3.63 -20.56 -14.90
C VAL A 121 -2.18 -20.16 -14.63
N VAL A 122 -1.89 -18.87 -14.49
CA VAL A 122 -0.54 -18.37 -14.17
C VAL A 122 -0.12 -18.82 -12.77
N GLU A 123 -1.07 -18.84 -11.83
CA GLU A 123 -0.82 -19.30 -10.46
C GLU A 123 -0.39 -20.76 -10.40
N GLU A 124 -0.99 -21.66 -11.22
CA GLU A 124 -0.59 -23.06 -11.30
C GLU A 124 0.86 -23.24 -11.78
N TYR A 125 1.29 -22.46 -12.76
CA TYR A 125 2.70 -22.48 -13.21
C TYR A 125 3.65 -21.97 -12.11
N LEU A 126 3.21 -21.01 -11.33
CA LEU A 126 4.00 -20.48 -10.22
C LEU A 126 4.21 -21.53 -9.11
N TYR A 127 3.25 -22.43 -8.89
CA TYR A 127 3.41 -23.49 -7.87
C TYR A 127 4.62 -24.37 -8.14
N SER A 128 4.75 -24.91 -9.36
CA SER A 128 5.86 -25.77 -9.74
C SER A 128 7.19 -25.00 -9.71
N ALA A 129 7.16 -23.75 -10.12
CA ALA A 129 8.33 -22.87 -10.07
C ALA A 129 8.83 -22.63 -8.64
N MET A 130 7.91 -22.51 -7.66
CA MET A 130 8.25 -22.28 -6.25
C MET A 130 8.71 -23.55 -5.53
N GLU A 131 8.14 -24.71 -5.85
CA GLU A 131 8.46 -25.97 -5.16
C GLU A 131 9.68 -26.66 -5.75
N ASP A 132 9.73 -26.80 -7.08
CA ASP A 132 10.68 -27.65 -7.77
C ASP A 132 11.68 -26.88 -8.63
N TYR A 133 11.59 -25.55 -8.69
CA TYR A 133 12.37 -24.73 -9.62
C TYR A 133 12.24 -25.21 -11.06
N ARG A 134 11.02 -25.52 -11.51
CA ARG A 134 10.69 -26.02 -12.84
C ARG A 134 9.40 -25.43 -13.35
N ILE A 135 9.28 -25.32 -14.66
CA ILE A 135 8.02 -24.99 -15.32
C ILE A 135 7.79 -25.92 -16.50
N ASP A 136 6.53 -26.36 -16.67
CA ASP A 136 6.09 -27.14 -17.80
C ASP A 136 5.33 -26.27 -18.79
N ILE A 137 5.91 -26.01 -19.97
CA ILE A 137 5.28 -25.17 -20.99
C ILE A 137 4.62 -26.04 -22.04
N MET A 138 3.31 -25.85 -22.27
CA MET A 138 2.57 -26.49 -23.34
C MET A 138 2.87 -25.77 -24.67
N ILE A 139 3.46 -26.51 -25.65
CA ILE A 139 3.83 -25.94 -26.96
C ILE A 139 2.66 -25.97 -27.93
N ASP A 140 1.82 -27.02 -27.87
CA ASP A 140 0.68 -27.22 -28.76
C ASP A 140 -0.62 -27.41 -28.00
N LYS A 141 -1.75 -27.14 -28.67
CA LYS A 141 -3.09 -27.43 -28.18
C LYS A 141 -3.68 -28.64 -28.92
N GLY A 142 -4.33 -29.54 -28.20
CA GLY A 142 -5.03 -30.68 -28.78
C GLY A 142 -4.42 -32.05 -28.45
N PRO A 143 -4.84 -33.13 -29.15
CA PRO A 143 -4.40 -34.49 -28.83
C PRO A 143 -2.90 -34.77 -29.01
N SER A 144 -2.20 -33.88 -29.73
CA SER A 144 -0.73 -33.96 -29.96
C SER A 144 0.04 -32.96 -29.12
N ALA A 145 -0.60 -32.37 -28.08
CA ALA A 145 0.04 -31.42 -27.21
C ALA A 145 1.31 -32.02 -26.56
N ARG A 146 2.40 -31.28 -26.65
CA ARG A 146 3.68 -31.62 -26.01
C ARG A 146 3.99 -30.57 -24.95
N SER A 147 4.44 -31.02 -23.78
CA SER A 147 5.03 -30.16 -22.78
C SER A 147 6.55 -30.18 -22.87
N ILE A 148 7.18 -29.05 -22.70
CA ILE A 148 8.61 -28.92 -22.42
C ILE A 148 8.78 -28.51 -20.98
N GLN A 149 9.53 -29.30 -20.23
CA GLN A 149 9.96 -28.96 -18.89
C GLN A 149 11.22 -28.10 -18.95
N ILE A 150 11.23 -26.98 -18.29
CA ILE A 150 12.38 -26.07 -18.21
C ILE A 150 12.80 -26.00 -16.74
N ASP A 151 14.06 -26.33 -16.49
CA ASP A 151 14.66 -26.13 -15.17
C ASP A 151 15.00 -24.67 -14.98
N LEU A 152 14.75 -24.14 -13.78
CA LEU A 152 14.97 -22.76 -13.38
C LEU A 152 16.14 -22.68 -12.39
N ASN A 153 16.83 -21.56 -12.38
CA ASN A 153 17.74 -21.25 -11.29
C ASN A 153 16.95 -21.11 -9.98
N PRO A 154 17.47 -21.60 -8.84
CA PRO A 154 16.88 -21.31 -7.53
C PRO A 154 16.74 -19.81 -7.34
N PHE A 155 15.57 -19.35 -6.87
CA PHE A 155 15.25 -17.95 -6.71
C PHE A 155 14.36 -17.73 -5.47
N THR A 156 14.30 -16.49 -5.02
CA THR A 156 13.35 -16.07 -3.97
C THR A 156 12.17 -15.36 -4.61
N LEU A 157 10.96 -15.86 -4.37
CA LEU A 157 9.75 -15.10 -4.70
C LEU A 157 9.36 -14.23 -3.50
N VAL A 158 9.22 -12.93 -3.73
CA VAL A 158 8.57 -12.02 -2.78
C VAL A 158 7.24 -11.58 -3.36
N GLY A 159 6.14 -12.10 -2.82
CA GLY A 159 4.78 -11.68 -3.17
C GLY A 159 4.32 -10.52 -2.31
N ALA A 160 3.67 -9.53 -2.90
CA ALA A 160 3.01 -8.47 -2.16
C ALA A 160 1.50 -8.44 -2.45
N THR A 161 0.70 -8.15 -1.43
CA THR A 161 -0.76 -8.02 -1.59
C THR A 161 -1.36 -7.06 -0.56
N THR A 162 -2.37 -6.34 -0.98
CA THR A 162 -3.26 -5.59 -0.08
C THR A 162 -4.40 -6.46 0.43
N ARG A 163 -4.70 -7.59 -0.23
CA ARG A 163 -5.84 -8.47 0.01
C ARG A 163 -5.40 -9.92 0.23
N SER A 164 -4.74 -10.20 1.34
CA SER A 164 -4.26 -11.56 1.65
C SER A 164 -5.38 -12.63 1.68
N GLY A 165 -6.61 -12.22 1.95
CA GLY A 165 -7.79 -13.11 1.92
C GLY A 165 -8.19 -13.61 0.53
N LEU A 166 -7.75 -12.95 -0.56
CA LEU A 166 -8.01 -13.35 -1.93
C LEU A 166 -6.97 -14.34 -2.49
N LEU A 167 -5.85 -14.54 -1.79
CA LEU A 167 -4.88 -15.55 -2.19
C LEU A 167 -5.47 -16.95 -2.00
N THR A 168 -5.24 -17.81 -2.98
CA THR A 168 -5.63 -19.22 -2.86
C THR A 168 -4.86 -19.89 -1.73
N ALA A 169 -5.46 -20.89 -1.10
CA ALA A 169 -4.80 -21.63 -0.03
C ALA A 169 -3.51 -22.35 -0.51
N PRO A 170 -3.45 -22.95 -1.72
CA PRO A 170 -2.24 -23.53 -2.24
C PRO A 170 -1.09 -22.51 -2.42
N LEU A 171 -1.36 -21.33 -2.97
CA LEU A 171 -0.33 -20.30 -3.13
C LEU A 171 0.18 -19.83 -1.78
N ARG A 172 -0.74 -19.56 -0.84
CA ARG A 172 -0.36 -19.09 0.51
C ARG A 172 0.51 -20.09 1.26
N ALA A 173 0.25 -21.38 1.12
CA ALA A 173 1.00 -22.45 1.79
C ALA A 173 2.45 -22.56 1.32
N ARG A 174 2.78 -22.02 0.12
CA ARG A 174 4.12 -22.06 -0.46
C ARG A 174 5.05 -20.95 0.00
N PHE A 175 4.48 -19.95 0.72
CA PHE A 175 5.29 -18.91 1.34
C PHE A 175 5.76 -19.38 2.73
N GLY A 176 7.07 -19.66 2.85
CA GLY A 176 7.69 -20.02 4.13
C GLY A 176 7.72 -18.85 5.12
N ILE A 177 7.80 -17.62 4.60
CA ILE A 177 7.82 -16.40 5.39
C ILE A 177 6.56 -15.58 5.07
N ASN A 178 5.76 -15.24 6.10
CA ASN A 178 4.54 -14.47 5.95
C ASN A 178 4.54 -13.30 6.94
N LEU A 179 4.60 -12.06 6.41
CA LEU A 179 4.81 -10.85 7.19
C LEU A 179 3.70 -9.84 6.93
N HIS A 180 3.04 -9.41 8.00
CA HIS A 180 2.03 -8.37 7.98
C HIS A 180 2.64 -7.02 8.29
N LEU A 181 2.41 -6.04 7.42
CA LEU A 181 2.80 -4.65 7.63
C LEU A 181 1.61 -3.87 8.16
N GLU A 182 1.88 -3.09 9.21
CA GLU A 182 0.88 -2.28 9.90
C GLU A 182 1.07 -0.78 9.60
N TYR A 183 0.06 0.01 9.89
CA TYR A 183 0.18 1.46 9.83
C TYR A 183 1.25 1.97 10.80
N TYR A 184 1.92 3.03 10.39
CA TYR A 184 2.99 3.66 11.16
C TYR A 184 2.43 4.66 12.16
N ASP A 185 3.02 4.70 13.34
CA ASP A 185 2.75 5.76 14.31
C ASP A 185 3.35 7.11 13.85
N PRO A 186 2.81 8.24 14.33
CA PRO A 186 3.27 9.57 13.93
C PRO A 186 4.75 9.85 14.24
N GLU A 187 5.32 9.30 15.31
CA GLU A 187 6.74 9.49 15.65
C GLU A 187 7.65 8.79 14.63
N THR A 188 7.28 7.61 14.20
CA THR A 188 8.01 6.89 13.15
C THR A 188 7.89 7.62 11.81
N LEU A 189 6.71 8.10 11.45
CA LEU A 189 6.52 8.91 10.22
C LEU A 189 7.31 10.23 10.29
N LYS A 190 7.38 10.89 11.43
CA LYS A 190 8.23 12.07 11.64
C LYS A 190 9.70 11.77 11.32
N ARG A 191 10.22 10.63 11.77
CA ARG A 191 11.60 10.21 11.45
C ARG A 191 11.79 10.01 9.94
N ILE A 192 10.82 9.37 9.27
CA ILE A 192 10.83 9.16 7.82
C ILE A 192 10.81 10.52 7.09
N ILE A 193 9.93 11.45 7.49
CA ILE A 193 9.83 12.79 6.92
C ILE A 193 11.14 13.55 7.08
N LYS A 194 11.76 13.54 8.26
CA LYS A 194 13.04 14.21 8.51
C LYS A 194 14.17 13.62 7.67
N ARG A 195 14.23 12.30 7.53
CA ARG A 195 15.18 11.62 6.63
C ARG A 195 14.94 12.07 5.17
N SER A 196 13.71 12.04 4.72
CA SER A 196 13.34 12.45 3.35
C SER A 196 13.65 13.93 3.11
N ALA A 197 13.37 14.81 4.05
CA ALA A 197 13.70 16.24 3.97
C ALA A 197 15.22 16.47 3.87
N SER A 198 16.02 15.68 4.61
CA SER A 198 17.48 15.72 4.52
C SER A 198 17.98 15.32 3.13
N ILE A 199 17.46 14.23 2.56
CA ILE A 199 17.79 13.78 1.19
C ILE A 199 17.42 14.86 0.17
N LEU A 200 16.29 15.51 0.35
CA LEU A 200 15.80 16.61 -0.50
C LEU A 200 16.51 17.94 -0.23
N ARG A 201 17.39 18.00 0.76
CA ARG A 201 18.11 19.21 1.19
C ARG A 201 17.17 20.37 1.56
N VAL A 202 16.05 20.05 2.22
CA VAL A 202 15.06 21.03 2.69
C VAL A 202 15.08 21.06 4.21
N PRO A 203 15.41 22.20 4.82
CA PRO A 203 15.32 22.34 6.27
C PRO A 203 13.87 22.22 6.75
N ILE A 204 13.64 21.40 7.78
CA ILE A 204 12.32 21.19 8.38
C ILE A 204 12.40 21.24 9.89
N ASP A 205 11.45 21.91 10.52
CA ASP A 205 11.32 21.95 11.96
C ASP A 205 10.65 20.67 12.51
N ASP A 206 10.98 20.29 13.73
CA ASP A 206 10.46 19.09 14.36
C ASP A 206 8.93 19.09 14.50
N ASP A 207 8.35 20.23 14.85
CA ASP A 207 6.89 20.39 14.98
C ASP A 207 6.20 20.36 13.61
N ALA A 208 6.83 20.93 12.59
CA ALA A 208 6.34 20.86 11.21
C ALA A 208 6.36 19.43 10.67
N ALA A 209 7.43 18.68 10.94
CA ALA A 209 7.52 17.27 10.57
C ALA A 209 6.46 16.43 11.29
N MET A 210 6.18 16.71 12.57
CA MET A 210 5.13 16.05 13.34
C MET A 210 3.73 16.38 12.80
N GLU A 211 3.49 17.64 12.41
CA GLU A 211 2.21 18.05 11.83
C GLU A 211 1.93 17.33 10.51
N ILE A 212 2.93 17.19 9.64
CA ILE A 212 2.83 16.40 8.42
C ILE A 212 2.60 14.92 8.75
N ALA A 213 3.34 14.38 9.73
CA ALA A 213 3.26 12.99 10.13
C ALA A 213 1.85 12.58 10.61
N ARG A 214 1.22 13.42 11.44
CA ARG A 214 -0.13 13.18 11.95
C ARG A 214 -1.18 13.12 10.85
N ARG A 215 -1.00 13.90 9.78
CA ARG A 215 -1.92 13.93 8.63
C ARG A 215 -1.57 12.95 7.52
N SER A 216 -0.54 12.12 7.73
CA SER A 216 -0.05 11.15 6.74
C SER A 216 -0.76 9.79 6.77
N ARG A 217 -1.86 9.67 7.50
CA ARG A 217 -2.71 8.47 7.52
C ARG A 217 -1.95 7.17 7.83
N GLY A 218 -0.93 7.24 8.65
CA GLY A 218 -0.12 6.08 9.00
C GLY A 218 0.72 5.51 7.86
N THR A 219 0.90 6.21 6.73
CA THR A 219 1.60 5.66 5.57
C THR A 219 2.79 6.51 5.10
N PRO A 220 3.98 5.90 4.93
CA PRO A 220 5.16 6.59 4.41
C PRO A 220 4.97 7.22 3.03
N ARG A 221 4.18 6.60 2.14
CA ARG A 221 3.90 7.14 0.81
C ARG A 221 3.21 8.50 0.91
N ILE A 222 2.14 8.60 1.71
CA ILE A 222 1.42 9.86 1.91
C ILE A 222 2.31 10.87 2.63
N ALA A 223 3.09 10.46 3.63
CA ALA A 223 4.03 11.33 4.33
C ALA A 223 5.02 12.02 3.37
N ASN A 224 5.61 11.26 2.44
CA ASN A 224 6.52 11.79 1.43
C ASN A 224 5.80 12.66 0.39
N ALA A 225 4.59 12.29 -0.01
CA ALA A 225 3.76 13.10 -0.92
C ALA A 225 3.41 14.46 -0.29
N LEU A 226 2.99 14.48 0.97
CA LEU A 226 2.72 15.71 1.72
C LEU A 226 3.98 16.56 1.91
N LEU A 227 5.10 15.95 2.29
CA LEU A 227 6.39 16.63 2.42
C LEU A 227 6.76 17.34 1.11
N ARG A 228 6.59 16.69 -0.03
CA ARG A 228 6.86 17.28 -1.35
C ARG A 228 6.01 18.52 -1.58
N ARG A 229 4.72 18.47 -1.29
CA ARG A 229 3.83 19.63 -1.48
C ARG A 229 4.11 20.75 -0.48
N VAL A 230 4.33 20.43 0.78
CA VAL A 230 4.71 21.44 1.78
C VAL A 230 6.02 22.12 1.42
N ARG A 231 6.99 21.38 0.85
CA ARG A 231 8.22 21.95 0.30
C ARG A 231 7.93 22.97 -0.80
N ASP A 232 7.04 22.64 -1.75
CA ASP A 232 6.70 23.57 -2.84
C ASP A 232 6.13 24.89 -2.28
N PHE A 233 5.28 24.83 -1.25
CA PHE A 233 4.80 26.02 -0.54
C PHE A 233 5.91 26.76 0.20
N ALA A 234 6.83 26.03 0.85
CA ALA A 234 7.98 26.65 1.54
C ALA A 234 8.88 27.44 0.59
N GLN A 235 9.10 26.91 -0.61
CA GLN A 235 9.91 27.55 -1.64
C GLN A 235 9.25 28.78 -2.26
N VAL A 236 7.92 28.73 -2.50
CA VAL A 236 7.22 29.79 -3.23
C VAL A 236 6.64 30.86 -2.29
N ARG A 237 6.16 30.48 -1.10
CA ARG A 237 5.46 31.34 -0.15
C ARG A 237 6.19 31.54 1.18
N GLY A 238 7.34 30.87 1.36
CA GLY A 238 8.13 30.91 2.58
C GLY A 238 9.58 31.28 2.31
N SER A 239 10.44 30.95 3.26
CA SER A 239 11.92 31.17 3.19
C SER A 239 12.70 29.98 2.63
N GLY A 240 12.01 28.96 2.11
CA GLY A 240 12.63 27.68 1.72
C GLY A 240 12.77 26.69 2.88
N ARG A 241 12.43 27.10 4.13
CA ARG A 241 12.39 26.25 5.31
C ARG A 241 10.94 25.84 5.58
N ILE A 242 10.74 24.59 5.98
CA ILE A 242 9.43 24.07 6.39
C ILE A 242 9.28 24.29 7.90
N ASP A 243 8.56 25.32 8.26
CA ASP A 243 8.11 25.58 9.63
C ASP A 243 6.63 25.17 9.83
N THR A 244 6.15 25.23 11.07
CA THR A 244 4.75 24.86 11.41
C THR A 244 3.74 25.75 10.67
N LYS A 245 4.04 27.03 10.48
CA LYS A 245 3.15 27.98 9.81
C LYS A 245 2.96 27.63 8.35
N ILE A 246 4.06 27.41 7.62
CA ILE A 246 3.99 27.03 6.20
C ILE A 246 3.37 25.63 6.00
N SER A 247 3.64 24.70 6.93
CA SER A 247 3.00 23.37 6.91
C SER A 247 1.49 23.49 7.04
N HIS A 248 1.01 24.29 7.98
CA HIS A 248 -0.42 24.52 8.16
C HIS A 248 -1.07 25.18 6.93
N ILE A 249 -0.43 26.22 6.36
CA ILE A 249 -0.90 26.88 5.13
C ILE A 249 -1.00 25.88 3.98
N ALA A 250 0.02 25.05 3.78
CA ALA A 250 0.05 24.08 2.70
C ALA A 250 -1.01 22.99 2.87
N LEU A 251 -1.11 22.39 4.06
CA LEU A 251 -2.06 21.31 4.34
C LEU A 251 -3.52 21.81 4.24
N THR A 252 -3.80 23.04 4.70
CA THR A 252 -5.11 23.67 4.53
C THR A 252 -5.43 23.92 3.04
N ALA A 253 -4.46 24.41 2.26
CA ALA A 253 -4.64 24.63 0.83
C ALA A 253 -4.84 23.33 0.02
N LEU A 254 -4.40 22.20 0.58
CA LEU A 254 -4.60 20.85 0.01
C LEU A 254 -5.91 20.20 0.52
N ASN A 255 -6.74 20.92 1.27
CA ASN A 255 -7.98 20.40 1.89
C ASN A 255 -7.75 19.16 2.79
N ILE A 256 -6.58 19.09 3.45
CA ILE A 256 -6.25 18.01 4.38
C ILE A 256 -6.47 18.50 5.81
N ASP A 257 -7.41 17.89 6.49
CA ASP A 257 -7.77 18.26 7.84
C ASP A 257 -6.82 17.71 8.93
N GLN A 258 -7.16 17.95 10.18
CA GLN A 258 -6.34 17.52 11.33
C GLN A 258 -6.22 15.99 11.49
N TYR A 259 -7.15 15.24 10.93
CA TYR A 259 -7.15 13.77 10.91
C TYR A 259 -6.52 13.20 9.62
N GLY A 260 -6.03 14.05 8.72
CA GLY A 260 -5.54 13.62 7.41
C GLY A 260 -6.63 13.21 6.44
N LEU A 261 -7.90 13.59 6.72
CA LEU A 261 -8.99 13.37 5.78
C LEU A 261 -8.92 14.40 4.66
N ASP A 262 -9.12 13.95 3.44
CA ASP A 262 -9.21 14.81 2.26
C ASP A 262 -10.67 15.07 1.84
N GLU A 263 -10.85 15.73 0.72
CA GLU A 263 -12.15 16.09 0.18
C GLU A 263 -13.04 14.87 -0.07
N ILE A 264 -12.48 13.77 -0.59
CA ILE A 264 -13.26 12.56 -0.90
C ILE A 264 -13.66 11.83 0.38
N ASP A 265 -12.77 11.73 1.38
CA ASP A 265 -13.14 11.16 2.68
C ASP A 265 -14.31 11.93 3.31
N ASN A 266 -14.19 13.25 3.31
CA ASN A 266 -15.25 14.13 3.83
C ASN A 266 -16.55 13.98 3.04
N LYS A 267 -16.47 13.83 1.71
CA LYS A 267 -17.62 13.60 0.84
C LYS A 267 -18.28 12.24 1.10
N ILE A 268 -17.49 11.19 1.39
CA ILE A 268 -18.00 9.88 1.82
C ILE A 268 -18.80 10.03 3.11
N LEU A 269 -18.18 10.61 4.14
CA LEU A 269 -18.80 10.77 5.46
C LEU A 269 -20.07 11.61 5.39
N LEU A 270 -20.03 12.78 4.74
CA LEU A 270 -21.18 13.66 4.56
C LEU A 270 -22.30 12.98 3.75
N THR A 271 -21.95 12.19 2.72
CA THR A 271 -22.94 11.44 1.96
C THR A 271 -23.68 10.43 2.84
N ILE A 272 -22.97 9.70 3.69
CA ILE A 272 -23.62 8.75 4.63
C ILE A 272 -24.48 9.50 5.64
N ILE A 273 -24.01 10.62 6.19
CA ILE A 273 -24.75 11.42 7.16
C ILE A 273 -26.00 12.03 6.54
N ASP A 274 -25.84 12.78 5.45
CA ASP A 274 -26.89 13.66 4.91
C ASP A 274 -27.91 12.91 4.06
N LYS A 275 -27.41 12.03 3.17
CA LYS A 275 -28.28 11.30 2.22
C LYS A 275 -28.86 10.03 2.82
N PHE A 276 -28.12 9.36 3.72
CA PHE A 276 -28.49 8.05 4.25
C PHE A 276 -28.69 8.04 5.77
N LYS A 277 -28.83 9.20 6.41
CA LYS A 277 -29.16 9.35 7.85
C LYS A 277 -28.20 8.58 8.77
N GLY A 278 -26.91 8.56 8.43
CA GLY A 278 -25.88 7.85 9.18
C GLY A 278 -25.70 6.36 8.81
N GLY A 279 -26.48 5.84 7.88
CA GLY A 279 -26.45 4.46 7.42
C GLY A 279 -27.45 3.54 8.13
N PRO A 280 -27.41 2.19 7.86
CA PRO A 280 -26.43 1.50 7.03
C PRO A 280 -26.64 1.67 5.53
N VAL A 281 -25.57 1.79 4.75
CA VAL A 281 -25.58 1.96 3.30
C VAL A 281 -24.52 1.09 2.62
N GLY A 282 -24.87 0.51 1.46
CA GLY A 282 -23.96 -0.33 0.68
C GLY A 282 -22.82 0.46 0.04
N ILE A 283 -21.64 -0.16 -0.12
CA ILE A 283 -20.45 0.50 -0.70
C ILE A 283 -20.71 1.02 -2.12
N THR A 284 -21.38 0.23 -2.97
CA THR A 284 -21.72 0.62 -4.33
C THR A 284 -22.62 1.87 -4.37
N THR A 285 -23.57 1.97 -3.41
CA THR A 285 -24.45 3.14 -3.28
C THR A 285 -23.67 4.38 -2.88
N ILE A 286 -22.72 4.24 -1.93
CA ILE A 286 -21.82 5.34 -1.53
C ILE A 286 -21.00 5.79 -2.75
N ALA A 287 -20.32 4.86 -3.41
CA ALA A 287 -19.47 5.12 -4.56
C ALA A 287 -20.22 5.86 -5.68
N THR A 288 -21.40 5.36 -6.05
CA THR A 288 -22.26 6.04 -7.04
C THR A 288 -22.66 7.45 -6.60
N ALA A 289 -22.96 7.64 -5.31
CA ALA A 289 -23.41 8.93 -4.80
C ALA A 289 -22.31 10.00 -4.77
N ILE A 290 -21.05 9.60 -4.71
CA ILE A 290 -19.88 10.50 -4.71
C ILE A 290 -19.20 10.60 -6.08
N GLY A 291 -19.54 9.69 -7.04
CA GLY A 291 -18.96 9.65 -8.37
C GLY A 291 -17.63 8.91 -8.46
N GLU A 292 -17.41 7.90 -7.58
CA GLU A 292 -16.20 7.10 -7.52
C GLU A 292 -16.46 5.62 -7.87
N ASP A 293 -15.40 4.86 -8.15
CA ASP A 293 -15.47 3.40 -8.28
C ASP A 293 -15.62 2.74 -6.90
N SER A 294 -16.43 1.69 -6.83
CA SER A 294 -16.68 1.00 -5.56
C SER A 294 -15.46 0.28 -5.00
N GLY A 295 -14.60 -0.25 -5.87
CA GLY A 295 -13.33 -0.86 -5.48
C GLY A 295 -12.38 0.18 -4.88
N THR A 296 -12.28 1.36 -5.51
CA THR A 296 -11.49 2.47 -4.99
C THR A 296 -11.97 2.91 -3.61
N VAL A 297 -13.29 3.06 -3.41
CA VAL A 297 -13.82 3.40 -2.08
C VAL A 297 -13.47 2.33 -1.05
N GLU A 298 -13.59 1.05 -1.40
CA GLU A 298 -13.34 -0.07 -0.48
C GLU A 298 -11.87 -0.28 -0.16
N GLU A 299 -10.97 -0.04 -1.11
CA GLU A 299 -9.54 -0.35 -0.95
C GLU A 299 -8.72 0.84 -0.44
N VAL A 300 -9.11 2.06 -0.83
CA VAL A 300 -8.28 3.24 -0.60
C VAL A 300 -8.81 4.11 0.53
N TYR A 301 -10.14 4.33 0.59
CA TYR A 301 -10.73 5.27 1.54
C TYR A 301 -11.25 4.60 2.81
N GLU A 302 -12.06 3.56 2.67
CA GLU A 302 -12.73 2.90 3.77
C GLU A 302 -11.80 2.35 4.86
N PRO A 303 -10.64 1.71 4.55
CA PRO A 303 -9.78 1.13 5.59
C PRO A 303 -9.29 2.16 6.60
N TYR A 304 -8.92 3.35 6.13
CA TYR A 304 -8.48 4.43 7.00
C TYR A 304 -9.64 5.00 7.82
N LEU A 305 -10.79 5.23 7.20
CA LEU A 305 -11.98 5.73 7.90
C LEU A 305 -12.48 4.76 8.98
N ILE A 306 -12.30 3.46 8.78
CA ILE A 306 -12.60 2.43 9.80
C ILE A 306 -11.55 2.46 10.91
N MET A 307 -10.27 2.52 10.57
CA MET A 307 -9.17 2.54 11.53
C MET A 307 -9.26 3.75 12.46
N GLU A 308 -9.54 4.94 11.92
CA GLU A 308 -9.75 6.16 12.69
C GLU A 308 -11.11 6.20 13.41
N GLY A 309 -11.97 5.21 13.18
CA GLY A 309 -13.24 5.09 13.88
C GLY A 309 -14.36 6.00 13.35
N PHE A 310 -14.23 6.56 12.14
CA PHE A 310 -15.30 7.36 11.51
C PHE A 310 -16.43 6.51 10.95
N ILE A 311 -16.12 5.31 10.46
CA ILE A 311 -17.08 4.36 9.87
C ILE A 311 -16.96 2.99 10.56
N LYS A 312 -18.07 2.27 10.61
CA LYS A 312 -18.10 0.84 10.98
C LYS A 312 -18.79 0.02 9.91
N ARG A 313 -18.28 -1.20 9.67
CA ARG A 313 -18.94 -2.20 8.82
C ARG A 313 -20.00 -2.94 9.61
N THR A 314 -21.16 -3.13 9.01
CA THR A 314 -22.24 -3.97 9.53
C THR A 314 -22.69 -4.95 8.45
N PRO A 315 -23.45 -6.02 8.78
CA PRO A 315 -23.99 -6.94 7.77
C PRO A 315 -24.90 -6.26 6.73
N ARG A 316 -25.48 -5.10 7.07
CA ARG A 316 -26.35 -4.31 6.17
C ARG A 316 -25.62 -3.23 5.38
N GLY A 317 -24.34 -2.97 5.67
CA GLY A 317 -23.56 -1.93 5.02
C GLY A 317 -22.73 -1.09 6.00
N ARG A 318 -22.33 0.09 5.54
CA ARG A 318 -21.48 1.04 6.27
C ARG A 318 -22.33 2.03 7.04
N MET A 319 -21.90 2.33 8.26
CA MET A 319 -22.52 3.32 9.13
C MET A 319 -21.43 4.27 9.66
N VAL A 320 -21.75 5.54 9.74
CA VAL A 320 -20.88 6.50 10.46
C VAL A 320 -21.01 6.30 11.97
N THR A 321 -19.96 6.71 12.67
CA THR A 321 -19.92 6.71 14.13
C THR A 321 -20.25 8.11 14.69
N GLU A 322 -20.31 8.21 15.99
CA GLU A 322 -20.47 9.49 16.67
C GLU A 322 -19.32 10.47 16.35
N LEU A 323 -18.08 9.93 16.22
CA LEU A 323 -16.91 10.71 15.86
C LEU A 323 -17.10 11.45 14.51
N ALA A 324 -17.71 10.80 13.53
CA ALA A 324 -17.99 11.43 12.24
C ALA A 324 -18.97 12.60 12.37
N TYR A 325 -19.98 12.50 13.21
CA TYR A 325 -20.89 13.63 13.48
C TYR A 325 -20.18 14.77 14.19
N GLN A 326 -19.38 14.46 15.21
CA GLN A 326 -18.60 15.46 15.98
C GLN A 326 -17.61 16.20 15.06
N HIS A 327 -16.97 15.49 14.13
CA HIS A 327 -16.04 16.06 13.16
C HIS A 327 -16.67 17.19 12.32
N PHE A 328 -17.95 17.03 11.94
CA PHE A 328 -18.70 18.06 11.21
C PHE A 328 -19.52 19.01 12.13
N GLY A 329 -19.31 18.97 13.44
CA GLY A 329 -20.07 19.80 14.39
C GLY A 329 -21.56 19.48 14.42
N ARG A 330 -21.93 18.22 14.10
CA ARG A 330 -23.33 17.77 14.05
C ARG A 330 -23.66 16.87 15.24
N ASN A 331 -24.95 16.82 15.59
CA ASN A 331 -25.42 15.94 16.64
C ASN A 331 -26.10 14.70 16.02
N PRO A 332 -25.67 13.46 16.36
CA PRO A 332 -26.25 12.23 15.83
C PRO A 332 -27.74 12.05 16.19
N TYR A 333 -28.22 12.74 17.24
CA TYR A 333 -29.58 12.65 17.75
C TYR A 333 -30.54 13.74 17.24
N SER A 334 -30.13 14.63 16.34
CA SER A 334 -30.98 15.72 15.82
C SER A 334 -31.94 15.29 14.69
N GLY A 335 -32.00 14.01 14.35
CA GLY A 335 -32.95 13.46 13.39
C GLY A 335 -33.94 12.50 14.04
N ASN A 336 -35.15 12.97 14.36
CA ASN A 336 -36.36 12.25 14.75
C ASN A 336 -36.14 10.88 15.41
N ILE A 337 -36.25 10.85 16.73
CA ILE A 337 -36.70 9.69 17.48
C ILE A 337 -38.08 9.34 16.92
N MET A 338 -38.18 8.36 16.01
CA MET A 338 -39.44 7.66 15.82
C MET A 338 -39.65 6.90 17.12
N GLU A 339 -40.60 7.37 17.95
CA GLU A 339 -41.15 6.59 19.03
C GLU A 339 -41.59 5.22 18.46
N PRO A 340 -41.30 4.13 19.15
CA PRO A 340 -41.86 2.83 18.75
C PRO A 340 -43.37 2.94 18.87
N THR A 341 -44.06 3.03 17.73
CA THR A 341 -45.51 2.80 17.72
C THR A 341 -45.74 1.37 18.17
N LEU A 342 -46.18 1.23 19.40
CA LEU A 342 -46.87 0.05 19.91
C LEU A 342 -48.17 -0.12 19.10
N PHE A 343 -48.14 -1.06 18.13
CA PHE A 343 -49.29 -1.89 17.74
C PHE A 343 -48.76 -3.18 17.12
#